data_6129ea2a87b52229d333024752c25d90
#
_entry.id   6129ea2a87b52229d333024752c25d90
#
_cell.length_a   1.000
_cell.length_b   1.000
_cell.length_c   1.000
_cell.angle_alpha   90.00
_cell.angle_beta   90.00
_cell.angle_gamma   90.00
#
_symmetry.space_group_name_H-M   'P 1'
#
loop_
_entity.id
_entity.type
_entity.pdbx_description
1 polymer ?
#
loop_
_entity_poly.entity_id
_entity_poly.type
_entity_poly.pdbx_seq_one_letter_code
_entity_poly.pdbx_strand_id
1 'polypeptide(L)'
;MAPFFCPKLSCVWECYSRMSRTLRLVLGDQLNPTHSWFQQIDASITYVFIECRGEGSYAPHHIQKVVGILQAMRNFAAKLKEQGHEVYYHRILDSEQVELTEILHSISDKLQGTALQFMQPDELRVQQNLEELSTKGHRISFVSSEHFISTKEEFAATFEGKKSFLMETFYRKLRKRTGILMEGDAPHGGKWNYDAQNRKKLPKNHLIPPPYLPSTNVEEVYTDVLKAELPTIGNLKDPKHYYWPTSTEQALTIFDKWLEHCFQFFGDFQDAMTVSDWALYHSRISFALNVKLIDPLTICQHAEAYYRSNEHIPLNAAEGFIRQILGWREFMRGVYWERMPDFGNENYFNHKTPLPKWFWNGDTKMKCLSHSIGQSLDHAYAHHIQRLMVTGNFMLLAGIDPDEVDLWYLGIYIDAFEWVEITNTRGMSQYADGGWIATKPYVASANYMKKMGDYCQNCFYNEKTKTDSDSCPFNSLYWNFFERHRDLLGNNFRLGMVYRTFDKMSAENKAAIRARANDVLENLEAL
;
A
#
# COMPACT_ATOMS: atom_id res chain seq x y z
N MET A 1 -12.89 55.90 67.61
CA MET A 1 -13.43 54.66 67.07
C MET A 1 -13.14 54.65 65.60
N ALA A 2 -12.13 53.91 65.19
CA ALA A 2 -11.73 53.74 63.78
C ALA A 2 -12.22 52.37 63.29
N PRO A 3 -12.78 52.23 62.07
CA PRO A 3 -13.17 50.94 61.52
C PRO A 3 -11.98 50.27 60.85
N PHE A 4 -11.75 49.02 61.21
CA PHE A 4 -10.80 48.10 60.58
C PHE A 4 -11.18 47.85 59.12
N PHE A 5 -10.33 48.24 58.17
CA PHE A 5 -10.36 47.75 56.78
C PHE A 5 -9.62 46.42 56.71
N CYS A 6 -10.32 45.39 56.28
CA CYS A 6 -9.77 44.08 55.98
C CYS A 6 -9.34 44.04 54.51
N PRO A 7 -8.04 43.86 54.17
CA PRO A 7 -7.58 43.68 52.79
C PRO A 7 -7.42 42.19 52.49
N LYS A 8 -8.50 41.50 52.12
CA LYS A 8 -8.44 40.12 51.57
C LYS A 8 -9.60 39.85 50.63
N LEU A 9 -9.54 40.44 49.43
CA LEU A 9 -10.43 40.07 48.30
C LEU A 9 -9.73 40.16 46.96
N SER A 10 -8.41 39.93 46.91
CA SER A 10 -7.65 39.89 45.64
C SER A 10 -6.96 38.54 45.34
N CYS A 11 -7.24 37.49 46.11
CA CYS A 11 -6.62 36.17 45.90
C CYS A 11 -7.57 35.05 45.44
N VAL A 12 -8.78 35.39 44.99
CA VAL A 12 -9.79 34.38 44.59
C VAL A 12 -9.91 34.22 43.09
N TRP A 13 -9.21 35.04 42.27
CA TRP A 13 -9.34 34.99 40.82
C TRP A 13 -8.17 34.32 40.09
N GLU A 14 -7.12 33.79 40.79
CA GLU A 14 -6.03 33.06 40.18
C GLU A 14 -6.19 31.52 40.24
N CYS A 15 -7.29 31.03 40.80
CA CYS A 15 -7.66 29.62 40.75
C CYS A 15 -8.66 29.31 39.65
N TYR A 16 -8.66 30.06 38.53
CA TYR A 16 -9.29 29.58 37.33
C TYR A 16 -8.49 28.37 36.83
N SER A 17 -9.05 27.21 37.13
CA SER A 17 -8.76 25.90 36.58
C SER A 17 -7.79 25.97 35.37
N ARG A 18 -6.58 25.49 35.54
CA ARG A 18 -5.82 24.96 34.41
C ARG A 18 -6.76 23.92 33.77
N MET A 19 -7.53 24.32 32.74
CA MET A 19 -8.28 23.37 31.94
C MET A 19 -7.27 22.34 31.45
N SER A 20 -7.48 21.09 31.81
CA SER A 20 -6.61 20.01 31.34
C SER A 20 -6.73 19.96 29.81
N ARG A 21 -5.67 20.35 29.11
CA ARG A 21 -5.63 20.35 27.66
C ARG A 21 -5.28 18.96 27.16
N THR A 22 -6.13 18.39 26.34
CA THR A 22 -5.88 17.11 25.65
C THR A 22 -5.31 17.39 24.26
N LEU A 23 -4.15 16.79 23.96
CA LEU A 23 -3.56 16.83 22.62
C LEU A 23 -3.93 15.55 21.86
N ARG A 24 -4.54 15.70 20.70
CA ARG A 24 -4.89 14.62 19.79
C ARG A 24 -3.95 14.65 18.59
N LEU A 25 -3.01 13.68 18.52
CA LEU A 25 -2.13 13.55 17.37
C LEU A 25 -2.91 12.95 16.19
N VAL A 26 -2.76 13.56 15.02
CA VAL A 26 -3.28 13.07 13.74
C VAL A 26 -2.09 12.79 12.83
N LEU A 27 -1.87 11.52 12.49
CA LEU A 27 -0.78 11.08 11.61
C LEU A 27 -1.13 11.33 10.14
N GLY A 28 -0.11 11.30 9.27
CA GLY A 28 -0.28 11.52 7.83
C GLY A 28 -1.14 10.49 7.09
N ASP A 29 -1.34 9.33 7.71
CA ASP A 29 -2.22 8.27 7.23
C ASP A 29 -3.56 8.20 8.00
N GLN A 30 -3.95 9.27 8.73
CA GLN A 30 -5.16 9.30 9.58
C GLN A 30 -6.13 10.44 9.22
N LEU A 31 -6.18 10.82 7.95
CA LEU A 31 -6.91 12.01 7.47
C LEU A 31 -8.38 11.69 7.17
N ASN A 32 -9.08 11.01 8.08
CA ASN A 32 -10.48 10.60 7.93
C ASN A 32 -11.44 11.71 8.39
N PRO A 33 -12.13 12.43 7.47
CA PRO A 33 -12.99 13.54 7.84
C PRO A 33 -14.28 13.10 8.58
N THR A 34 -14.62 11.82 8.53
CA THR A 34 -15.83 11.28 9.18
C THR A 34 -15.57 10.70 10.56
N HIS A 35 -14.30 10.69 11.03
CA HIS A 35 -13.94 10.18 12.34
C HIS A 35 -14.67 10.95 13.46
N SER A 36 -15.12 10.25 14.51
CA SER A 36 -15.88 10.81 15.64
C SER A 36 -15.18 11.99 16.33
N TRP A 37 -13.85 12.04 16.30
CA TRP A 37 -13.08 13.15 16.87
C TRP A 37 -13.43 14.52 16.27
N PHE A 38 -13.81 14.58 15.01
CA PHE A 38 -14.03 15.82 14.27
C PHE A 38 -15.50 16.24 14.17
N GLN A 39 -16.40 15.50 14.83
CA GLN A 39 -17.84 15.76 14.74
C GLN A 39 -18.31 16.87 15.70
N GLN A 40 -17.53 17.19 16.73
CA GLN A 40 -17.88 18.19 17.74
C GLN A 40 -16.67 19.05 18.09
N ILE A 41 -16.90 20.37 18.21
CA ILE A 41 -15.87 21.32 18.63
C ILE A 41 -15.75 21.28 20.15
N ASP A 42 -14.52 21.09 20.67
CA ASP A 42 -14.21 21.09 22.09
C ASP A 42 -12.94 21.94 22.32
N ALA A 43 -13.09 23.06 23.02
CA ALA A 43 -12.00 23.99 23.30
C ALA A 43 -10.91 23.42 24.23
N SER A 44 -11.16 22.29 24.92
CA SER A 44 -10.18 21.60 25.74
C SER A 44 -9.26 20.69 24.92
N ILE A 45 -9.54 20.51 23.62
CA ILE A 45 -8.81 19.63 22.69
C ILE A 45 -8.03 20.47 21.69
N THR A 46 -6.76 20.14 21.50
CA THR A 46 -5.94 20.65 20.38
C THR A 46 -5.54 19.47 19.52
N TYR A 47 -5.85 19.54 18.22
CA TYR A 47 -5.37 18.58 17.23
C TYR A 47 -3.96 18.94 16.79
N VAL A 48 -3.04 17.98 16.89
CA VAL A 48 -1.62 18.17 16.60
C VAL A 48 -1.27 17.42 15.32
N PHE A 49 -0.70 18.13 14.36
CA PHE A 49 -0.13 17.56 13.14
C PHE A 49 1.38 17.80 13.14
N ILE A 50 2.16 16.79 12.79
CA ILE A 50 3.61 16.85 12.79
C ILE A 50 4.14 16.30 11.46
N GLU A 51 4.79 17.17 10.69
CA GLU A 51 5.65 16.74 9.59
C GLU A 51 6.99 16.31 10.19
N CYS A 52 7.31 15.00 10.14
CA CYS A 52 8.45 14.42 10.83
C CYS A 52 9.50 13.93 9.84
N ARG A 53 10.77 14.32 10.06
CA ARG A 53 11.90 13.87 9.22
C ARG A 53 12.13 12.37 9.33
N GLY A 54 12.02 11.80 10.52
CA GLY A 54 12.17 10.36 10.77
C GLY A 54 11.19 9.53 9.95
N GLU A 55 9.92 9.97 9.87
CA GLU A 55 8.90 9.30 9.06
C GLU A 55 9.13 9.45 7.55
N GLY A 56 9.89 10.45 7.12
CA GLY A 56 10.27 10.65 5.72
C GLY A 56 11.59 10.00 5.31
N SER A 57 12.35 9.42 6.24
CA SER A 57 13.74 8.98 6.01
C SER A 57 14.06 7.53 6.42
N TYR A 58 13.15 6.82 7.08
CA TYR A 58 13.38 5.41 7.47
C TYR A 58 13.44 4.45 6.27
N ALA A 59 12.91 4.88 5.11
CA ALA A 59 13.08 4.26 3.81
C ALA A 59 13.30 5.36 2.76
N PRO A 60 13.93 5.08 1.59
CA PRO A 60 14.05 6.04 0.50
C PRO A 60 12.70 6.21 -0.21
N HIS A 61 11.81 7.01 0.37
CA HIS A 61 10.46 7.20 -0.15
C HIS A 61 10.44 7.99 -1.47
N HIS A 62 9.49 7.65 -2.34
CA HIS A 62 9.25 8.39 -3.56
C HIS A 62 8.84 9.84 -3.25
N ILE A 63 9.46 10.81 -3.94
CA ILE A 63 9.20 12.25 -3.70
C ILE A 63 7.71 12.60 -3.81
N GLN A 64 6.97 11.99 -4.74
CA GLN A 64 5.52 12.21 -4.86
C GLN A 64 4.74 11.69 -3.67
N LYS A 65 5.19 10.61 -3.02
CA LYS A 65 4.56 10.07 -1.80
C LYS A 65 4.72 11.04 -0.64
N VAL A 66 5.95 11.49 -0.38
CA VAL A 66 6.23 12.43 0.70
C VAL A 66 5.45 13.72 0.51
N VAL A 67 5.55 14.34 -0.66
CA VAL A 67 4.83 15.57 -0.99
C VAL A 67 3.31 15.38 -0.89
N GLY A 68 2.78 14.24 -1.38
CA GLY A 68 1.35 13.95 -1.34
C GLY A 68 0.80 13.83 0.09
N ILE A 69 1.51 13.12 0.97
CA ILE A 69 1.11 12.96 2.38
C ILE A 69 1.14 14.34 3.08
N LEU A 70 2.25 15.08 2.97
CA LEU A 70 2.39 16.38 3.65
C LEU A 70 1.36 17.39 3.13
N GLN A 71 1.09 17.44 1.82
CA GLN A 71 0.06 18.31 1.26
C GLN A 71 -1.34 17.92 1.76
N ALA A 72 -1.66 16.63 1.82
CA ALA A 72 -2.93 16.16 2.34
C ALA A 72 -3.09 16.51 3.83
N MET A 73 -2.03 16.38 4.64
CA MET A 73 -2.02 16.82 6.05
C MET A 73 -2.28 18.32 6.18
N ARG A 74 -1.60 19.16 5.38
CA ARG A 74 -1.81 20.63 5.39
C ARG A 74 -3.25 20.99 5.03
N ASN A 75 -3.80 20.38 3.98
CA ASN A 75 -5.19 20.60 3.56
C ASN A 75 -6.18 20.17 4.64
N PHE A 76 -5.96 19.00 5.24
CA PHE A 76 -6.85 18.49 6.28
C PHE A 76 -6.81 19.35 7.55
N ALA A 77 -5.64 19.77 8.00
CA ALA A 77 -5.46 20.66 9.14
C ALA A 77 -6.12 22.04 8.90
N ALA A 78 -5.99 22.60 7.68
CA ALA A 78 -6.66 23.84 7.30
C ALA A 78 -8.19 23.70 7.38
N LYS A 79 -8.74 22.60 6.84
CA LYS A 79 -10.18 22.30 6.89
C LYS A 79 -10.70 22.19 8.32
N LEU A 80 -9.96 21.53 9.23
CA LEU A 80 -10.34 21.47 10.64
C LEU A 80 -10.35 22.86 11.32
N LYS A 81 -9.37 23.72 11.00
CA LYS A 81 -9.34 25.12 11.49
C LYS A 81 -10.54 25.90 10.99
N GLU A 82 -10.89 25.79 9.70
CA GLU A 82 -12.07 26.43 9.11
C GLU A 82 -13.37 25.97 9.77
N GLN A 83 -13.44 24.72 10.21
CA GLN A 83 -14.55 24.15 10.97
C GLN A 83 -14.60 24.62 12.44
N GLY A 84 -13.58 25.34 12.93
CA GLY A 84 -13.52 25.90 14.28
C GLY A 84 -12.77 25.03 15.31
N HIS A 85 -12.09 23.95 14.88
CA HIS A 85 -11.24 23.16 15.77
C HIS A 85 -9.93 23.88 16.09
N GLU A 86 -9.42 23.69 17.31
CA GLU A 86 -8.08 24.16 17.67
C GLU A 86 -7.02 23.20 17.09
N VAL A 87 -6.14 23.71 16.22
CA VAL A 87 -5.13 22.92 15.50
C VAL A 87 -3.75 23.53 15.68
N TYR A 88 -2.81 22.74 16.16
CA TYR A 88 -1.39 23.03 16.14
C TYR A 88 -0.75 22.23 15.00
N TYR A 89 -0.03 22.92 14.11
CA TYR A 89 0.65 22.30 12.99
C TYR A 89 2.14 22.55 13.08
N HIS A 90 2.94 21.49 13.13
CA HIS A 90 4.41 21.51 13.10
C HIS A 90 4.90 21.16 11.71
N ARG A 91 5.56 22.08 11.05
CA ARG A 91 6.14 21.87 9.72
C ARG A 91 7.51 21.20 9.81
N ILE A 92 7.92 20.53 8.74
CA ILE A 92 9.18 19.78 8.67
C ILE A 92 10.44 20.64 8.92
N LEU A 93 10.34 21.95 8.69
CA LEU A 93 11.43 22.91 8.91
C LEU A 93 11.35 23.64 10.25
N ASP A 94 10.35 23.38 11.08
CA ASP A 94 10.16 24.09 12.35
C ASP A 94 11.11 23.61 13.47
N SER A 95 11.73 22.45 13.30
CA SER A 95 12.76 21.93 14.23
C SER A 95 13.77 21.04 13.53
N GLU A 96 14.92 20.84 14.16
CA GLU A 96 15.92 19.86 13.74
C GLU A 96 15.70 18.46 14.36
N GLN A 97 14.69 18.30 15.22
CA GLN A 97 14.34 17.01 15.79
C GLN A 97 13.86 16.06 14.69
N VAL A 98 14.30 14.82 14.76
CA VAL A 98 14.02 13.78 13.75
C VAL A 98 12.86 12.90 14.19
N GLU A 99 12.80 12.57 15.49
CA GLU A 99 11.86 11.57 16.01
C GLU A 99 10.50 12.18 16.37
N LEU A 100 9.42 11.53 15.91
CA LEU A 100 8.03 11.96 16.14
C LEU A 100 7.74 12.16 17.64
N THR A 101 8.21 11.25 18.49
CA THR A 101 7.97 11.29 19.94
C THR A 101 8.68 12.43 20.64
N GLU A 102 9.87 12.83 20.16
CA GLU A 102 10.61 13.98 20.70
C GLU A 102 9.90 15.29 20.35
N ILE A 103 9.48 15.42 19.09
CA ILE A 103 8.73 16.60 18.64
C ILE A 103 7.42 16.72 19.42
N LEU A 104 6.67 15.61 19.55
CA LEU A 104 5.40 15.60 20.29
C LEU A 104 5.58 15.93 21.77
N HIS A 105 6.65 15.44 22.42
CA HIS A 105 7.00 15.78 23.80
C HIS A 105 7.23 17.30 23.94
N SER A 106 8.07 17.87 23.07
CA SER A 106 8.34 19.33 23.06
C SER A 106 7.08 20.16 22.84
N ILE A 107 6.16 19.71 21.95
CA ILE A 107 4.86 20.36 21.72
C ILE A 107 3.97 20.24 22.96
N SER A 108 3.94 19.07 23.60
CA SER A 108 3.15 18.85 24.82
C SER A 108 3.56 19.80 25.94
N ASP A 109 4.86 19.99 26.15
CA ASP A 109 5.38 20.94 27.14
C ASP A 109 5.01 22.39 26.78
N LYS A 110 5.19 22.77 25.53
CA LYS A 110 4.85 24.11 25.02
C LYS A 110 3.36 24.44 25.18
N LEU A 111 2.48 23.50 24.89
CA LEU A 111 1.03 23.68 24.96
C LEU A 111 0.44 23.34 26.33
N GLN A 112 1.26 22.92 27.29
CA GLN A 112 0.84 22.46 28.61
C GLN A 112 -0.19 21.32 28.54
N GLY A 113 0.04 20.37 27.62
CA GLY A 113 -0.81 19.20 27.42
C GLY A 113 -0.78 18.28 28.65
N THR A 114 -1.96 17.89 29.14
CA THR A 114 -2.08 16.99 30.30
C THR A 114 -2.37 15.56 29.93
N ALA A 115 -2.82 15.32 28.70
CA ALA A 115 -3.06 14.00 28.14
C ALA A 115 -2.79 13.99 26.63
N LEU A 116 -2.27 12.86 26.15
CA LEU A 116 -2.08 12.59 24.73
C LEU A 116 -3.06 11.51 24.30
N GLN A 117 -3.79 11.77 23.22
CA GLN A 117 -4.71 10.80 22.62
C GLN A 117 -4.29 10.51 21.19
N PHE A 118 -4.38 9.25 20.82
CA PHE A 118 -3.99 8.75 19.50
C PHE A 118 -5.13 7.94 18.87
N MET A 119 -5.38 8.13 17.59
CA MET A 119 -6.02 7.07 16.82
C MET A 119 -5.03 5.91 16.71
N GLN A 120 -5.52 4.67 16.79
CA GLN A 120 -4.66 3.51 16.68
C GLN A 120 -3.89 3.54 15.36
N PRO A 121 -2.56 3.55 15.38
CA PRO A 121 -1.75 3.50 14.17
C PRO A 121 -1.99 2.22 13.38
N ASP A 122 -1.76 2.27 12.08
CA ASP A 122 -1.85 1.09 11.23
C ASP A 122 -0.55 0.29 11.19
N GLU A 123 0.56 0.90 11.65
CA GLU A 123 1.89 0.29 11.70
C GLU A 123 2.32 0.00 13.14
N LEU A 124 2.83 -1.21 13.36
CA LEU A 124 3.27 -1.67 14.69
C LEU A 124 4.43 -0.80 15.22
N ARG A 125 5.37 -0.43 14.37
CA ARG A 125 6.51 0.45 14.69
C ARG A 125 6.03 1.78 15.28
N VAL A 126 5.05 2.42 14.64
CA VAL A 126 4.52 3.70 15.10
C VAL A 126 3.73 3.52 16.41
N GLN A 127 2.97 2.43 16.55
CA GLN A 127 2.25 2.14 17.79
C GLN A 127 3.24 2.00 18.96
N GLN A 128 4.31 1.21 18.81
CA GLN A 128 5.33 0.99 19.83
C GLN A 128 6.03 2.30 20.23
N ASN A 129 6.42 3.12 19.25
CA ASN A 129 7.03 4.43 19.50
C ASN A 129 6.11 5.35 20.33
N LEU A 130 4.80 5.37 20.03
CA LEU A 130 3.85 6.18 20.80
C LEU A 130 3.59 5.63 22.19
N GLU A 131 3.61 4.31 22.39
CA GLU A 131 3.48 3.67 23.70
C GLU A 131 4.63 4.04 24.65
N GLU A 132 5.85 4.26 24.12
CA GLU A 132 7.01 4.69 24.90
C GLU A 132 6.80 6.05 25.59
N LEU A 133 5.91 6.90 25.09
CA LEU A 133 5.61 8.19 25.74
C LEU A 133 5.03 8.02 27.15
N SER A 134 4.40 6.88 27.44
CA SER A 134 3.94 6.58 28.81
C SER A 134 5.10 6.45 29.80
N THR A 135 6.25 5.94 29.36
CA THR A 135 7.46 5.82 30.19
C THR A 135 8.12 7.18 30.47
N LYS A 136 7.84 8.17 29.60
CA LYS A 136 8.26 9.57 29.76
C LYS A 136 7.31 10.40 30.64
N GLY A 137 6.31 9.76 31.26
CA GLY A 137 5.38 10.39 32.20
C GLY A 137 4.12 10.99 31.56
N HIS A 138 3.88 10.77 30.25
CA HIS A 138 2.64 11.23 29.61
C HIS A 138 1.48 10.28 29.91
N ARG A 139 0.29 10.86 30.15
CA ARG A 139 -0.96 10.11 30.16
C ARG A 139 -1.40 9.87 28.71
N ILE A 140 -1.33 8.65 28.24
CA ILE A 140 -1.69 8.29 26.86
C ILE A 140 -2.97 7.46 26.79
N SER A 141 -3.69 7.56 25.67
CA SER A 141 -4.82 6.68 25.34
C SER A 141 -4.97 6.51 23.84
N PHE A 142 -5.45 5.34 23.41
CA PHE A 142 -5.72 5.03 22.01
C PHE A 142 -7.22 4.86 21.79
N VAL A 143 -7.70 5.31 20.61
CA VAL A 143 -9.06 5.09 20.11
C VAL A 143 -9.01 4.36 18.76
N SER A 144 -10.12 3.78 18.33
CA SER A 144 -10.22 3.17 16.99
C SER A 144 -9.95 4.21 15.92
N SER A 145 -9.34 3.80 14.80
CA SER A 145 -9.19 4.66 13.60
C SER A 145 -10.50 4.85 12.83
N GLU A 146 -11.55 4.08 13.15
CA GLU A 146 -12.89 4.11 12.52
C GLU A 146 -12.87 4.02 10.98
N HIS A 147 -11.81 3.46 10.40
CA HIS A 147 -11.62 3.46 8.95
C HIS A 147 -11.79 2.08 8.32
N PHE A 148 -11.36 1.04 9.02
CA PHE A 148 -11.42 -0.32 8.47
C PHE A 148 -12.81 -0.94 8.67
N ILE A 149 -13.22 -1.73 7.69
CA ILE A 149 -14.51 -2.43 7.72
C ILE A 149 -14.52 -3.49 8.81
N SER A 150 -13.40 -4.23 9.00
CA SER A 150 -13.26 -5.28 10.01
C SER A 150 -12.41 -4.84 11.20
N THR A 151 -12.59 -5.51 12.36
CA THR A 151 -11.69 -5.34 13.50
C THR A 151 -10.59 -6.40 13.51
N LYS A 152 -9.52 -6.16 14.31
CA LYS A 152 -8.43 -7.13 14.51
C LYS A 152 -8.96 -8.42 15.14
N GLU A 153 -9.84 -8.28 16.12
CA GLU A 153 -10.47 -9.38 16.86
C GLU A 153 -11.38 -10.23 15.95
N GLU A 154 -12.09 -9.58 15.02
CA GLU A 154 -12.93 -10.28 14.04
C GLU A 154 -12.10 -11.14 13.08
N PHE A 155 -10.92 -10.65 12.68
CA PHE A 155 -9.99 -11.42 11.86
C PHE A 155 -9.42 -12.60 12.66
N ALA A 156 -8.87 -12.36 13.85
CA ALA A 156 -8.31 -13.37 14.73
C ALA A 156 -9.34 -14.50 15.01
N ALA A 157 -10.56 -14.16 15.40
CA ALA A 157 -11.64 -15.12 15.63
C ALA A 157 -12.04 -15.92 14.37
N THR A 158 -11.87 -15.35 13.17
CA THR A 158 -12.17 -16.06 11.91
C THR A 158 -11.17 -17.18 11.62
N PHE A 159 -9.92 -16.98 12.03
CA PHE A 159 -8.83 -17.90 11.71
C PHE A 159 -8.23 -18.60 12.95
N GLU A 160 -8.87 -18.49 14.09
CA GLU A 160 -8.44 -19.17 15.32
C GLU A 160 -8.20 -20.67 15.08
N GLY A 161 -7.02 -21.17 15.45
CA GLY A 161 -6.60 -22.56 15.29
C GLY A 161 -6.35 -23.00 13.84
N LYS A 162 -6.37 -22.10 12.84
CA LYS A 162 -6.08 -22.44 11.44
C LYS A 162 -4.57 -22.38 11.16
N LYS A 163 -4.12 -23.27 10.28
CA LYS A 163 -2.72 -23.35 9.83
C LYS A 163 -2.41 -22.43 8.63
N SER A 164 -3.42 -21.81 8.06
CA SER A 164 -3.29 -20.86 6.95
C SER A 164 -4.53 -20.00 6.88
N PHE A 165 -4.39 -18.83 6.32
CA PHE A 165 -5.47 -17.88 6.13
C PHE A 165 -5.97 -17.95 4.69
N LEU A 166 -7.27 -18.00 4.49
CA LEU A 166 -7.89 -17.97 3.16
C LEU A 166 -8.69 -16.69 3.00
N MET A 167 -8.22 -15.79 2.16
CA MET A 167 -8.88 -14.52 1.87
C MET A 167 -10.35 -14.71 1.46
N GLU A 168 -10.64 -15.69 0.64
CA GLU A 168 -12.01 -16.00 0.19
C GLU A 168 -12.96 -16.29 1.37
N THR A 169 -12.50 -16.94 2.43
CA THR A 169 -13.30 -17.21 3.63
C THR A 169 -13.67 -15.91 4.35
N PHE A 170 -12.69 -15.02 4.52
CA PHE A 170 -12.89 -13.74 5.17
C PHE A 170 -13.77 -12.82 4.32
N TYR A 171 -13.53 -12.74 3.02
CA TYR A 171 -14.32 -11.97 2.07
C TYR A 171 -15.81 -12.35 2.09
N ARG A 172 -16.13 -13.65 2.08
CA ARG A 172 -17.52 -14.14 2.17
C ARG A 172 -18.19 -13.70 3.48
N LYS A 173 -17.47 -13.75 4.60
CA LYS A 173 -17.95 -13.29 5.89
C LYS A 173 -18.28 -11.79 5.84
N LEU A 174 -17.37 -10.97 5.30
CA LEU A 174 -17.58 -9.54 5.19
C LEU A 174 -18.71 -9.18 4.22
N ARG A 175 -18.83 -9.85 3.08
CA ARG A 175 -19.97 -9.67 2.16
C ARG A 175 -21.33 -9.92 2.87
N LYS A 176 -21.45 -11.04 3.58
CA LYS A 176 -22.67 -11.35 4.33
C LYS A 176 -22.99 -10.28 5.39
N ARG A 177 -21.98 -9.80 6.10
CA ARG A 177 -22.16 -8.78 7.14
C ARG A 177 -22.55 -7.43 6.57
N THR A 178 -21.92 -7.00 5.47
CA THR A 178 -22.14 -5.67 4.86
C THR A 178 -23.33 -5.64 3.89
N GLY A 179 -23.81 -6.78 3.43
CA GLY A 179 -24.84 -6.90 2.40
C GLY A 179 -24.36 -6.59 0.98
N ILE A 180 -23.08 -6.26 0.78
CA ILE A 180 -22.55 -5.85 -0.53
C ILE A 180 -22.54 -7.03 -1.51
N LEU A 181 -23.12 -6.83 -2.69
CA LEU A 181 -23.34 -7.83 -3.74
C LEU A 181 -24.02 -9.09 -3.20
N MET A 182 -25.00 -8.93 -2.31
CA MET A 182 -25.80 -10.01 -1.76
C MET A 182 -27.26 -9.93 -2.21
N GLU A 183 -27.92 -11.10 -2.24
CA GLU A 183 -29.37 -11.28 -2.40
C GLU A 183 -29.84 -12.20 -1.28
N GLY A 184 -30.26 -11.60 -0.16
CA GLY A 184 -30.47 -12.32 1.08
C GLY A 184 -29.15 -12.98 1.54
N ASP A 185 -29.16 -14.28 1.77
CA ASP A 185 -27.98 -15.04 2.19
C ASP A 185 -27.08 -15.51 1.03
N ALA A 186 -27.52 -15.35 -0.21
CA ALA A 186 -26.80 -15.78 -1.40
C ALA A 186 -25.98 -14.64 -2.04
N PRO A 187 -24.83 -14.93 -2.66
CA PRO A 187 -24.11 -13.93 -3.42
C PRO A 187 -24.87 -13.55 -4.69
N HIS A 188 -24.93 -12.27 -5.02
CA HIS A 188 -25.50 -11.76 -6.26
C HIS A 188 -24.88 -12.48 -7.47
N GLY A 189 -25.70 -12.91 -8.43
CA GLY A 189 -25.29 -13.72 -9.58
C GLY A 189 -24.88 -15.16 -9.26
N GLY A 190 -25.15 -15.66 -8.04
CA GLY A 190 -25.01 -17.08 -7.66
C GLY A 190 -23.57 -17.56 -7.40
N LYS A 191 -22.56 -16.71 -7.58
CA LYS A 191 -21.13 -17.05 -7.34
C LYS A 191 -20.45 -16.06 -6.42
N TRP A 192 -19.52 -16.57 -5.60
CA TRP A 192 -18.77 -15.75 -4.66
C TRP A 192 -17.67 -14.93 -5.29
N ASN A 193 -17.09 -15.38 -6.41
CA ASN A 193 -16.09 -14.62 -7.16
C ASN A 193 -16.16 -14.93 -8.67
N TYR A 194 -15.64 -14.01 -9.46
CA TYR A 194 -15.59 -14.05 -10.92
C TYR A 194 -14.16 -13.93 -11.48
N ASP A 195 -13.13 -14.14 -10.66
CA ASP A 195 -11.71 -13.97 -10.99
C ASP A 195 -11.27 -14.69 -12.28
N ALA A 196 -11.86 -15.86 -12.57
CA ALA A 196 -11.54 -16.60 -13.79
C ALA A 196 -11.91 -15.84 -15.08
N GLN A 197 -12.79 -14.83 -15.01
CA GLN A 197 -13.21 -14.00 -16.14
C GLN A 197 -12.32 -12.75 -16.32
N ASN A 198 -11.46 -12.44 -15.36
CA ASN A 198 -10.75 -11.17 -15.23
C ASN A 198 -9.31 -11.21 -15.78
N ARG A 199 -9.03 -12.05 -16.80
CA ARG A 199 -7.67 -12.32 -17.31
C ARG A 199 -7.57 -12.23 -18.82
N LYS A 200 -8.28 -11.24 -19.43
CA LYS A 200 -8.23 -11.01 -20.87
C LYS A 200 -7.00 -10.16 -21.22
N LYS A 201 -6.40 -10.45 -22.36
CA LYS A 201 -5.38 -9.60 -22.97
C LYS A 201 -6.05 -8.41 -23.65
N LEU A 202 -5.42 -7.24 -23.63
CA LEU A 202 -5.86 -6.09 -24.42
C LEU A 202 -5.88 -6.44 -25.92
N PRO A 203 -6.99 -6.15 -26.62
CA PRO A 203 -7.03 -6.25 -28.07
C PRO A 203 -6.04 -5.28 -28.72
N LYS A 204 -5.55 -5.62 -29.91
CA LYS A 204 -4.74 -4.68 -30.70
C LYS A 204 -5.55 -3.42 -31.00
N ASN A 205 -4.94 -2.26 -30.89
CA ASN A 205 -5.55 -0.95 -31.11
C ASN A 205 -6.78 -0.65 -30.21
N HIS A 206 -6.84 -1.28 -29.04
CA HIS A 206 -7.87 -0.96 -28.06
C HIS A 206 -7.65 0.45 -27.51
N LEU A 207 -8.70 1.28 -27.58
CA LEU A 207 -8.63 2.65 -27.07
C LEU A 207 -8.80 2.61 -25.55
N ILE A 208 -7.78 3.07 -24.85
CA ILE A 208 -7.79 3.19 -23.39
C ILE A 208 -8.18 4.63 -23.07
N PRO A 209 -9.22 4.89 -22.27
CA PRO A 209 -9.57 6.24 -21.85
C PRO A 209 -8.43 6.81 -20.99
N PRO A 210 -8.00 8.07 -21.24
CA PRO A 210 -6.97 8.69 -20.41
C PRO A 210 -7.45 8.80 -18.97
N PRO A 211 -6.58 8.59 -17.98
CA PRO A 211 -6.95 8.73 -16.58
C PRO A 211 -7.30 10.20 -16.27
N TYR A 212 -8.35 10.42 -15.48
CA TYR A 212 -8.59 11.76 -14.91
C TYR A 212 -7.49 12.09 -13.91
N LEU A 213 -6.81 13.22 -14.10
CA LEU A 213 -5.71 13.70 -13.28
C LEU A 213 -6.10 15.05 -12.67
N PRO A 214 -6.33 15.14 -11.35
CA PRO A 214 -6.49 16.42 -10.68
C PRO A 214 -5.21 17.23 -10.78
N SER A 215 -5.27 18.53 -10.50
CA SER A 215 -4.10 19.40 -10.52
C SER A 215 -4.06 20.21 -9.22
N THR A 216 -3.03 20.00 -8.43
CA THR A 216 -2.78 20.72 -7.18
C THR A 216 -1.41 21.37 -7.24
N ASN A 217 -1.31 22.65 -6.89
CA ASN A 217 0.00 23.29 -6.72
C ASN A 217 0.59 22.88 -5.36
N VAL A 218 1.71 22.15 -5.39
CA VAL A 218 2.43 21.65 -4.21
C VAL A 218 3.84 22.23 -4.09
N GLU A 219 4.15 23.34 -4.80
CA GLU A 219 5.50 23.94 -4.83
C GLU A 219 6.03 24.27 -3.43
N GLU A 220 5.17 24.76 -2.53
CA GLU A 220 5.58 25.06 -1.15
C GLU A 220 6.05 23.81 -0.42
N VAL A 221 5.24 22.76 -0.42
CA VAL A 221 5.58 21.47 0.23
C VAL A 221 6.81 20.85 -0.41
N TYR A 222 6.87 20.84 -1.74
CA TYR A 222 8.01 20.30 -2.48
C TYR A 222 9.31 21.03 -2.10
N THR A 223 9.27 22.36 -1.98
CA THR A 223 10.42 23.17 -1.56
C THR A 223 10.83 22.86 -0.12
N ASP A 224 9.87 22.69 0.79
CA ASP A 224 10.14 22.32 2.19
C ASP A 224 10.81 20.96 2.28
N VAL A 225 10.33 19.96 1.51
CA VAL A 225 10.91 18.60 1.46
C VAL A 225 12.35 18.64 0.95
N LEU A 226 12.63 19.41 -0.10
CA LEU A 226 14.00 19.57 -0.62
C LEU A 226 14.93 20.24 0.40
N LYS A 227 14.47 21.28 1.11
CA LYS A 227 15.25 21.93 2.18
C LYS A 227 15.48 21.04 3.39
N ALA A 228 14.56 20.11 3.68
CA ALA A 228 14.70 19.13 4.74
C ALA A 228 15.70 18.01 4.40
N GLU A 229 16.20 17.95 3.14
CA GLU A 229 17.20 16.98 2.65
C GLU A 229 16.79 15.51 2.89
N LEU A 230 15.49 15.21 2.72
CA LEU A 230 15.03 13.83 2.86
C LEU A 230 15.59 12.93 1.75
N PRO A 231 15.95 11.68 2.05
CA PRO A 231 16.46 10.71 1.05
C PRO A 231 15.33 10.22 0.14
N THR A 232 14.93 11.03 -0.82
CA THR A 232 13.83 10.72 -1.74
C THR A 232 14.31 10.10 -3.04
N ILE A 233 13.44 9.28 -3.67
CA ILE A 233 13.64 8.67 -4.98
C ILE A 233 12.54 9.10 -5.96
N GLY A 234 12.72 8.74 -7.24
CA GLY A 234 11.75 9.03 -8.30
C GLY A 234 11.69 10.50 -8.69
N ASN A 235 10.66 10.86 -9.42
CA ASN A 235 10.52 12.17 -10.04
C ASN A 235 9.23 12.89 -9.62
N LEU A 236 9.30 14.20 -9.43
CA LEU A 236 8.17 15.11 -9.44
C LEU A 236 8.48 16.24 -10.44
N LYS A 237 8.13 16.01 -11.72
CA LYS A 237 8.53 16.87 -12.84
C LYS A 237 7.89 18.25 -12.80
N ASP A 238 6.64 18.32 -12.33
CA ASP A 238 5.88 19.56 -12.26
C ASP A 238 5.11 19.67 -10.93
N PRO A 239 5.67 20.34 -9.93
CA PRO A 239 5.01 20.52 -8.64
C PRO A 239 3.80 21.49 -8.69
N LYS A 240 3.58 22.21 -9.80
CA LYS A 240 2.36 23.01 -9.99
C LYS A 240 1.15 22.18 -10.40
N HIS A 241 1.41 21.03 -10.98
CA HIS A 241 0.37 20.14 -11.50
C HIS A 241 0.48 18.74 -10.89
N TYR A 242 0.54 18.67 -9.57
CA TYR A 242 0.53 17.41 -8.83
C TYR A 242 -0.85 16.73 -8.97
N TYR A 243 -0.87 15.45 -9.39
CA TYR A 243 -2.08 14.77 -9.83
C TYR A 243 -2.55 13.62 -8.93
N TRP A 244 -1.91 13.38 -7.80
CA TRP A 244 -2.46 12.49 -6.79
C TRP A 244 -3.41 13.27 -5.87
N PRO A 245 -4.50 12.62 -5.35
CA PRO A 245 -5.47 13.35 -4.54
C PRO A 245 -4.89 13.78 -3.20
N THR A 246 -5.09 15.02 -2.83
CA THR A 246 -4.69 15.60 -1.55
C THR A 246 -5.88 16.06 -0.71
N SER A 247 -7.11 15.75 -1.17
CA SER A 247 -8.36 15.99 -0.45
C SER A 247 -9.40 14.90 -0.76
N THR A 248 -10.41 14.79 0.07
CA THR A 248 -11.56 13.89 -0.12
C THR A 248 -12.30 14.17 -1.42
N GLU A 249 -12.51 15.44 -1.74
CA GLU A 249 -13.23 15.89 -2.93
C GLU A 249 -12.51 15.45 -4.22
N GLN A 250 -11.18 15.60 -4.25
CA GLN A 250 -10.37 15.13 -5.38
C GLN A 250 -10.40 13.61 -5.51
N ALA A 251 -10.29 12.88 -4.39
CA ALA A 251 -10.33 11.42 -4.39
C ALA A 251 -11.68 10.88 -4.89
N LEU A 252 -12.79 11.47 -4.48
CA LEU A 252 -14.12 11.11 -4.96
C LEU A 252 -14.29 11.44 -6.44
N THR A 253 -13.79 12.60 -6.91
CA THR A 253 -13.84 12.96 -8.33
C THR A 253 -13.07 11.96 -9.20
N ILE A 254 -11.86 11.53 -8.76
CA ILE A 254 -11.10 10.48 -9.45
C ILE A 254 -11.93 9.20 -9.54
N PHE A 255 -12.57 8.81 -8.44
CA PHE A 255 -13.37 7.59 -8.38
C PHE A 255 -14.60 7.67 -9.29
N ASP A 256 -15.34 8.78 -9.28
CA ASP A 256 -16.51 8.98 -10.15
C ASP A 256 -16.14 8.93 -11.63
N LYS A 257 -15.04 9.60 -12.02
CA LYS A 257 -14.55 9.55 -13.40
C LYS A 257 -14.07 8.15 -13.80
N TRP A 258 -13.51 7.39 -12.87
CA TRP A 258 -13.17 6.01 -13.10
C TRP A 258 -14.41 5.13 -13.28
N LEU A 259 -15.46 5.31 -12.47
CA LEU A 259 -16.74 4.61 -12.64
C LEU A 259 -17.35 4.86 -14.02
N GLU A 260 -17.33 6.12 -14.47
CA GLU A 260 -17.89 6.52 -15.77
C GLU A 260 -17.15 5.91 -16.96
N HIS A 261 -15.82 5.85 -16.92
CA HIS A 261 -15.01 5.56 -18.11
C HIS A 261 -14.29 4.22 -18.11
N CYS A 262 -13.95 3.69 -16.94
CA CYS A 262 -13.08 2.52 -16.81
C CYS A 262 -13.75 1.30 -16.20
N PHE A 263 -14.76 1.47 -15.35
CA PHE A 263 -15.31 0.40 -14.53
C PHE A 263 -15.82 -0.79 -15.34
N GLN A 264 -16.50 -0.55 -16.47
CA GLN A 264 -16.99 -1.61 -17.34
C GLN A 264 -15.89 -2.53 -17.88
N PHE A 265 -14.67 -2.03 -18.01
CA PHE A 265 -13.53 -2.76 -18.56
C PHE A 265 -12.60 -3.33 -17.47
N PHE A 266 -12.74 -2.86 -16.22
CA PHE A 266 -11.86 -3.23 -15.13
C PHE A 266 -11.80 -4.75 -14.94
N GLY A 267 -12.96 -5.43 -14.88
CA GLY A 267 -13.00 -6.88 -14.71
C GLY A 267 -12.20 -7.61 -15.78
N ASP A 268 -12.46 -7.32 -17.03
CA ASP A 268 -11.82 -8.00 -18.16
C ASP A 268 -10.30 -7.79 -18.23
N PHE A 269 -9.82 -6.56 -17.92
CA PHE A 269 -8.44 -6.13 -18.19
C PHE A 269 -7.63 -5.78 -16.94
N GLN A 270 -8.09 -6.11 -15.74
CA GLN A 270 -7.35 -5.81 -14.51
C GLN A 270 -5.94 -6.42 -14.48
N ASP A 271 -5.73 -7.56 -15.17
CA ASP A 271 -4.44 -8.25 -15.26
C ASP A 271 -3.66 -7.91 -16.55
N ALA A 272 -4.21 -7.08 -17.43
CA ALA A 272 -3.52 -6.70 -18.66
C ALA A 272 -2.37 -5.73 -18.41
N MET A 273 -1.35 -5.80 -19.27
CA MET A 273 -0.16 -4.94 -19.22
C MET A 273 0.12 -4.34 -20.60
N THR A 274 0.56 -3.09 -20.66
CA THR A 274 0.97 -2.44 -21.91
C THR A 274 2.04 -1.39 -21.68
N VAL A 275 2.81 -1.07 -22.72
CA VAL A 275 3.75 0.06 -22.71
C VAL A 275 3.08 1.40 -23.02
N SER A 276 1.84 1.40 -23.48
CA SER A 276 1.17 2.60 -23.99
C SER A 276 0.40 3.40 -22.94
N ASP A 277 0.09 2.80 -21.77
CA ASP A 277 -0.66 3.46 -20.70
C ASP A 277 -0.24 2.92 -19.33
N TRP A 278 0.00 3.82 -18.38
CA TRP A 278 0.47 3.48 -17.04
C TRP A 278 -0.64 3.16 -16.04
N ALA A 279 -1.84 3.67 -16.27
CA ALA A 279 -2.97 3.54 -15.36
C ALA A 279 -3.94 2.43 -15.80
N LEU A 280 -4.06 2.18 -17.11
CA LEU A 280 -5.06 1.27 -17.71
C LEU A 280 -6.45 1.54 -17.12
N TYR A 281 -7.10 0.49 -16.64
CA TYR A 281 -8.44 0.55 -16.06
C TYR A 281 -8.43 0.56 -14.53
N HIS A 282 -7.29 0.86 -13.89
CA HIS A 282 -7.18 0.90 -12.44
C HIS A 282 -7.67 2.23 -11.85
N SER A 283 -8.38 2.17 -10.73
CA SER A 283 -9.03 3.35 -10.11
C SER A 283 -8.06 4.36 -9.51
N ARG A 284 -6.85 3.94 -9.14
CA ARG A 284 -5.80 4.78 -8.53
C ARG A 284 -6.20 5.48 -7.21
N ILE A 285 -7.19 4.92 -6.50
CA ILE A 285 -7.66 5.47 -5.22
C ILE A 285 -6.96 4.86 -4.00
N SER A 286 -6.03 3.92 -4.20
CA SER A 286 -5.33 3.23 -3.11
C SER A 286 -4.60 4.16 -2.16
N PHE A 287 -3.94 5.21 -2.68
CA PHE A 287 -3.33 6.24 -1.84
C PHE A 287 -4.38 6.95 -0.96
N ALA A 288 -5.48 7.41 -1.55
CA ALA A 288 -6.55 8.09 -0.80
C ALA A 288 -7.20 7.20 0.27
N LEU A 289 -7.35 5.89 -0.02
CA LEU A 289 -7.81 4.91 0.96
C LEU A 289 -6.81 4.74 2.11
N ASN A 290 -5.50 4.72 1.81
CA ASN A 290 -4.49 4.43 2.81
C ASN A 290 -4.16 5.64 3.69
N VAL A 291 -4.25 6.86 3.16
CA VAL A 291 -4.20 8.09 3.99
C VAL A 291 -5.57 8.48 4.59
N LYS A 292 -6.61 7.66 4.35
CA LYS A 292 -7.97 7.76 4.92
C LYS A 292 -8.79 8.98 4.45
N LEU A 293 -8.46 9.58 3.31
CA LEU A 293 -9.28 10.64 2.72
C LEU A 293 -10.67 10.17 2.29
N ILE A 294 -10.84 8.88 2.00
CA ILE A 294 -12.10 8.24 1.61
C ILE A 294 -12.31 6.93 2.37
N ASP A 295 -13.55 6.65 2.71
CA ASP A 295 -13.94 5.46 3.48
C ASP A 295 -14.11 4.22 2.60
N PRO A 296 -13.51 3.06 2.94
CA PRO A 296 -13.54 1.87 2.09
C PRO A 296 -14.93 1.23 1.96
N LEU A 297 -15.77 1.27 2.98
CA LEU A 297 -17.13 0.74 2.91
C LEU A 297 -18.00 1.60 2.00
N THR A 298 -17.91 2.91 2.14
CA THR A 298 -18.61 3.89 1.30
C THR A 298 -18.23 3.73 -0.18
N ILE A 299 -16.94 3.52 -0.48
CA ILE A 299 -16.46 3.27 -1.84
C ILE A 299 -17.03 1.96 -2.41
N CYS A 300 -17.08 0.89 -1.63
CA CYS A 300 -17.70 -0.37 -2.06
C CYS A 300 -19.21 -0.21 -2.33
N GLN A 301 -19.92 0.50 -1.46
CA GLN A 301 -21.35 0.80 -1.63
C GLN A 301 -21.61 1.67 -2.86
N HIS A 302 -20.77 2.66 -3.11
CA HIS A 302 -20.88 3.52 -4.29
C HIS A 302 -20.62 2.73 -5.58
N ALA A 303 -19.60 1.86 -5.61
CA ALA A 303 -19.36 0.97 -6.75
C ALA A 303 -20.54 0.03 -7.01
N GLU A 304 -21.12 -0.57 -5.96
CA GLU A 304 -22.29 -1.42 -6.08
C GLU A 304 -23.52 -0.65 -6.59
N ALA A 305 -23.78 0.54 -6.04
CA ALA A 305 -24.91 1.39 -6.47
C ALA A 305 -24.77 1.79 -7.95
N TYR A 306 -23.55 2.17 -8.37
CA TYR A 306 -23.26 2.48 -9.78
C TYR A 306 -23.47 1.26 -10.69
N TYR A 307 -22.98 0.09 -10.29
CA TYR A 307 -23.20 -1.17 -11.00
C TYR A 307 -24.69 -1.47 -11.15
N ARG A 308 -25.48 -1.37 -10.08
CA ARG A 308 -26.91 -1.71 -10.10
C ARG A 308 -27.74 -0.74 -10.93
N SER A 309 -27.30 0.50 -11.10
CA SER A 309 -27.99 1.53 -11.90
C SER A 309 -27.53 1.58 -13.37
N ASN A 310 -26.52 0.80 -13.77
CA ASN A 310 -25.93 0.83 -15.10
C ASN A 310 -25.79 -0.58 -15.68
N GLU A 311 -26.72 -1.00 -16.54
CA GLU A 311 -26.79 -2.35 -17.13
C GLU A 311 -25.55 -2.75 -17.95
N HIS A 312 -24.79 -1.76 -18.45
CA HIS A 312 -23.57 -2.01 -19.23
C HIS A 312 -22.36 -2.42 -18.37
N ILE A 313 -22.43 -2.26 -17.05
CA ILE A 313 -21.34 -2.69 -16.16
C ILE A 313 -21.49 -4.20 -15.88
N PRO A 314 -20.51 -5.03 -16.25
CA PRO A 314 -20.61 -6.46 -16.02
C PRO A 314 -20.31 -6.82 -14.55
N LEU A 315 -20.96 -7.86 -14.03
CA LEU A 315 -20.80 -8.29 -12.64
C LEU A 315 -19.37 -8.66 -12.27
N ASN A 316 -18.58 -9.23 -13.20
CA ASN A 316 -17.17 -9.53 -12.96
C ASN A 316 -16.31 -8.28 -12.72
N ALA A 317 -16.70 -7.13 -13.27
CA ALA A 317 -16.02 -5.86 -12.97
C ALA A 317 -16.38 -5.36 -11.56
N ALA A 318 -17.67 -5.35 -11.21
CA ALA A 318 -18.13 -4.92 -9.91
C ALA A 318 -17.59 -5.80 -8.77
N GLU A 319 -17.72 -7.12 -8.90
CA GLU A 319 -17.21 -8.08 -7.91
C GLU A 319 -15.68 -8.02 -7.85
N GLY A 320 -15.01 -7.95 -9.01
CA GLY A 320 -13.55 -7.86 -9.08
C GLY A 320 -13.00 -6.64 -8.34
N PHE A 321 -13.62 -5.47 -8.50
CA PHE A 321 -13.23 -4.24 -7.79
C PHE A 321 -13.52 -4.32 -6.28
N ILE A 322 -14.73 -4.68 -5.91
CA ILE A 322 -15.15 -4.78 -4.51
C ILE A 322 -14.29 -5.80 -3.74
N ARG A 323 -13.91 -6.90 -4.38
CA ARG A 323 -13.03 -7.92 -3.80
C ARG A 323 -11.63 -7.37 -3.46
N GLN A 324 -11.11 -6.39 -4.20
CA GLN A 324 -9.81 -5.78 -3.83
C GLN A 324 -9.90 -5.00 -2.51
N ILE A 325 -11.03 -4.34 -2.24
CA ILE A 325 -11.21 -3.51 -1.04
C ILE A 325 -11.76 -4.36 0.12
N LEU A 326 -12.96 -4.91 -0.03
CA LEU A 326 -13.64 -5.68 1.00
C LEU A 326 -12.96 -7.04 1.29
N GLY A 327 -12.28 -7.62 0.31
CA GLY A 327 -11.54 -8.86 0.43
C GLY A 327 -10.07 -8.62 0.78
N TRP A 328 -9.26 -8.28 -0.21
CA TRP A 328 -7.80 -8.25 -0.05
C TRP A 328 -7.32 -7.19 0.93
N ARG A 329 -7.78 -5.95 0.85
CA ARG A 329 -7.31 -4.88 1.74
C ARG A 329 -7.58 -5.19 3.21
N GLU A 330 -8.80 -5.62 3.54
CA GLU A 330 -9.16 -6.00 4.91
C GLU A 330 -8.41 -7.26 5.38
N PHE A 331 -8.23 -8.22 4.48
CA PHE A 331 -7.48 -9.45 4.76
C PHE A 331 -6.01 -9.16 5.06
N MET A 332 -5.33 -8.32 4.25
CA MET A 332 -3.92 -7.97 4.45
C MET A 332 -3.70 -7.26 5.79
N ARG A 333 -4.58 -6.32 6.16
CA ARG A 333 -4.54 -5.69 7.48
C ARG A 333 -4.69 -6.72 8.61
N GLY A 334 -5.61 -7.66 8.46
CA GLY A 334 -5.81 -8.72 9.45
C GLY A 334 -4.58 -9.60 9.60
N VAL A 335 -3.97 -10.03 8.50
CA VAL A 335 -2.72 -10.81 8.51
C VAL A 335 -1.59 -10.03 9.18
N TYR A 336 -1.41 -8.75 8.83
CA TYR A 336 -0.38 -7.91 9.43
C TYR A 336 -0.46 -7.91 10.96
N TRP A 337 -1.60 -7.57 11.52
CA TRP A 337 -1.76 -7.48 12.97
C TRP A 337 -1.72 -8.84 13.68
N GLU A 338 -2.10 -9.92 13.01
CA GLU A 338 -2.07 -11.28 13.57
C GLU A 338 -0.66 -11.85 13.60
N ARG A 339 0.22 -11.41 12.66
CA ARG A 339 1.52 -12.04 12.44
C ARG A 339 2.72 -11.18 12.82
N MET A 340 2.58 -9.85 12.93
CA MET A 340 3.70 -9.00 13.37
C MET A 340 3.99 -9.18 14.86
N PRO A 341 5.27 -9.05 15.33
CA PRO A 341 6.45 -8.69 14.52
C PRO A 341 7.12 -9.86 13.77
N ASP A 342 6.78 -11.10 14.05
CA ASP A 342 7.49 -12.28 13.51
C ASP A 342 7.46 -12.33 11.97
N PHE A 343 6.36 -11.91 11.37
CA PHE A 343 6.18 -11.86 9.91
C PHE A 343 7.26 -11.05 9.21
N GLY A 344 7.73 -9.97 9.82
CA GLY A 344 8.81 -9.12 9.30
C GLY A 344 10.16 -9.82 9.18
N ASN A 345 10.34 -10.99 9.82
CA ASN A 345 11.60 -11.75 9.79
C ASN A 345 11.52 -13.03 8.95
N GLU A 346 10.35 -13.31 8.36
CA GLU A 346 10.15 -14.55 7.60
C GLU A 346 10.89 -14.54 6.26
N ASN A 347 11.63 -15.60 5.97
CA ASN A 347 12.37 -15.84 4.72
C ASN A 347 12.40 -17.34 4.42
N TYR A 348 11.25 -17.90 4.00
CA TYR A 348 11.02 -19.33 3.81
C TYR A 348 12.04 -20.00 2.88
N PHE A 349 12.49 -19.30 1.84
CA PHE A 349 13.47 -19.82 0.88
C PHE A 349 14.92 -19.52 1.25
N ASN A 350 15.17 -18.80 2.33
CA ASN A 350 16.50 -18.32 2.74
C ASN A 350 17.21 -17.54 1.62
N HIS A 351 16.48 -16.67 0.94
CA HIS A 351 17.01 -15.81 -0.12
C HIS A 351 17.89 -14.71 0.48
N LYS A 352 19.04 -14.41 -0.17
CA LYS A 352 20.04 -13.45 0.32
C LYS A 352 20.73 -12.69 -0.80
N THR A 353 20.23 -12.78 -2.03
CA THR A 353 20.81 -12.04 -3.15
C THR A 353 20.48 -10.56 -2.98
N PRO A 354 21.46 -9.66 -3.10
CA PRO A 354 21.17 -8.22 -3.02
C PRO A 354 20.33 -7.76 -4.21
N LEU A 355 19.54 -6.70 -3.99
CA LEU A 355 18.73 -6.08 -5.04
C LEU A 355 19.66 -5.40 -6.08
N PRO A 356 19.57 -5.72 -7.38
CA PRO A 356 20.37 -5.08 -8.39
C PRO A 356 20.16 -3.57 -8.47
N LYS A 357 21.22 -2.81 -8.67
CA LYS A 357 21.20 -1.34 -8.68
C LYS A 357 20.24 -0.74 -9.72
N TRP A 358 20.03 -1.45 -10.82
CA TRP A 358 19.09 -0.99 -11.84
C TRP A 358 17.61 -0.98 -11.40
N PHE A 359 17.26 -1.58 -10.26
CA PHE A 359 15.93 -1.37 -9.66
C PHE A 359 15.70 0.09 -9.22
N TRP A 360 16.77 0.84 -9.00
CA TRP A 360 16.69 2.23 -8.56
C TRP A 360 16.68 3.26 -9.71
N ASN A 361 16.95 2.84 -10.95
CA ASN A 361 17.01 3.73 -12.11
C ASN A 361 16.33 3.17 -13.38
N GLY A 362 15.95 1.90 -13.41
CA GLY A 362 15.32 1.25 -14.56
C GLY A 362 16.26 0.88 -15.69
N ASP A 363 17.59 0.97 -15.50
CA ASP A 363 18.60 0.72 -16.54
C ASP A 363 18.87 -0.79 -16.69
N THR A 364 17.95 -1.47 -17.36
CA THR A 364 18.05 -2.90 -17.69
C THR A 364 17.57 -3.18 -19.10
N LYS A 365 18.18 -4.17 -19.75
CA LYS A 365 17.79 -4.66 -21.09
C LYS A 365 16.47 -5.45 -21.08
N MET A 366 15.98 -5.83 -19.90
CA MET A 366 14.70 -6.52 -19.74
C MET A 366 13.54 -5.54 -19.88
N LYS A 367 12.97 -5.42 -21.07
CA LYS A 367 11.95 -4.39 -21.41
C LYS A 367 10.79 -4.30 -20.42
N CYS A 368 10.30 -5.42 -19.91
CA CYS A 368 9.20 -5.43 -18.93
C CYS A 368 9.62 -4.80 -17.59
N LEU A 369 10.84 -5.07 -17.11
CA LEU A 369 11.39 -4.50 -15.89
C LEU A 369 11.73 -3.01 -16.08
N SER A 370 12.48 -2.67 -17.14
CA SER A 370 12.82 -1.29 -17.46
C SER A 370 11.57 -0.40 -17.54
N HIS A 371 10.50 -0.87 -18.21
CA HIS A 371 9.24 -0.13 -18.32
C HIS A 371 8.52 -0.01 -16.97
N SER A 372 8.35 -1.12 -16.23
CA SER A 372 7.62 -1.10 -14.96
C SER A 372 8.34 -0.29 -13.87
N ILE A 373 9.67 -0.35 -13.83
CA ILE A 373 10.48 0.46 -12.91
C ILE A 373 10.46 1.93 -13.32
N GLY A 374 10.70 2.23 -14.61
CA GLY A 374 10.64 3.60 -15.11
C GLY A 374 9.29 4.27 -14.86
N GLN A 375 8.18 3.54 -15.09
CA GLN A 375 6.83 3.98 -14.74
C GLN A 375 6.70 4.25 -13.24
N SER A 376 7.25 3.39 -12.39
CA SER A 376 7.21 3.57 -10.94
C SER A 376 7.99 4.79 -10.49
N LEU A 377 9.16 5.06 -11.09
CA LEU A 377 9.97 6.26 -10.82
C LEU A 377 9.30 7.56 -11.29
N ASP A 378 8.54 7.50 -12.39
CA ASP A 378 7.86 8.68 -12.95
C ASP A 378 6.52 8.98 -12.27
N HIS A 379 5.78 7.97 -11.85
CA HIS A 379 4.41 8.08 -11.36
C HIS A 379 4.21 7.63 -9.91
N ALA A 380 5.24 7.15 -9.22
CA ALA A 380 5.11 6.48 -7.92
C ALA A 380 4.09 5.32 -7.96
N TYR A 381 3.87 4.71 -9.13
CA TYR A 381 2.79 3.76 -9.33
C TYR A 381 3.11 2.71 -10.40
N ALA A 382 2.76 1.49 -10.10
CA ALA A 382 2.52 0.40 -11.03
C ALA A 382 1.26 -0.34 -10.57
N HIS A 383 0.45 -0.86 -11.47
CA HIS A 383 -0.70 -1.66 -11.05
C HIS A 383 -0.27 -3.03 -10.51
N HIS A 384 -1.16 -3.67 -9.74
CA HIS A 384 -0.86 -4.89 -8.99
C HIS A 384 -0.12 -5.97 -9.80
N ILE A 385 -0.51 -6.21 -11.06
CA ILE A 385 0.09 -7.26 -11.90
C ILE A 385 1.53 -6.91 -12.31
N GLN A 386 1.84 -5.66 -12.56
CA GLN A 386 3.24 -5.24 -12.78
C GLN A 386 4.06 -5.47 -11.51
N ARG A 387 3.51 -5.13 -10.32
CA ARG A 387 4.19 -5.38 -9.04
C ARG A 387 4.39 -6.87 -8.80
N LEU A 388 3.34 -7.68 -8.91
CA LEU A 388 3.40 -9.11 -8.60
C LEU A 388 4.15 -9.92 -9.65
N MET A 389 3.77 -9.78 -10.92
CA MET A 389 4.19 -10.71 -11.98
C MET A 389 5.37 -10.21 -12.81
N VAL A 390 5.77 -8.94 -12.69
CA VAL A 390 6.96 -8.41 -13.35
C VAL A 390 8.09 -8.22 -12.34
N THR A 391 8.04 -7.18 -11.51
CA THR A 391 9.11 -6.88 -10.55
C THR A 391 9.22 -7.94 -9.45
N GLY A 392 8.14 -8.27 -8.77
CA GLY A 392 8.14 -9.27 -7.70
C GLY A 392 8.48 -10.68 -8.18
N ASN A 393 7.97 -11.10 -9.34
CA ASN A 393 8.32 -12.38 -9.95
C ASN A 393 9.83 -12.48 -10.26
N PHE A 394 10.43 -11.41 -10.79
CA PHE A 394 11.87 -11.39 -11.01
C PHE A 394 12.66 -11.52 -9.70
N MET A 395 12.31 -10.72 -8.70
CA MET A 395 12.95 -10.73 -7.38
C MET A 395 12.90 -12.12 -6.74
N LEU A 396 11.73 -12.75 -6.76
CA LEU A 396 11.54 -14.12 -6.23
C LEU A 396 12.38 -15.15 -7.00
N LEU A 397 12.37 -15.11 -8.32
CA LEU A 397 13.12 -16.04 -9.15
C LEU A 397 14.65 -15.86 -9.01
N ALA A 398 15.11 -14.63 -8.86
CA ALA A 398 16.51 -14.29 -8.65
C ALA A 398 16.99 -14.57 -7.22
N GLY A 399 16.06 -14.79 -6.28
CA GLY A 399 16.39 -15.06 -4.88
C GLY A 399 16.83 -13.81 -4.12
N ILE A 400 16.24 -12.67 -4.44
CA ILE A 400 16.51 -11.40 -3.75
C ILE A 400 16.07 -11.50 -2.29
N ASP A 401 16.85 -10.91 -1.40
CA ASP A 401 16.55 -10.84 0.03
C ASP A 401 15.20 -10.14 0.27
N PRO A 402 14.25 -10.77 0.99
CA PRO A 402 12.95 -10.15 1.26
C PRO A 402 13.03 -8.79 1.95
N ASP A 403 14.05 -8.50 2.76
CA ASP A 403 14.22 -7.20 3.40
C ASP A 403 14.50 -6.09 2.38
N GLU A 404 15.30 -6.39 1.35
CA GLU A 404 15.55 -5.44 0.26
C GLU A 404 14.33 -5.28 -0.67
N VAL A 405 13.54 -6.34 -0.84
CA VAL A 405 12.29 -6.28 -1.59
C VAL A 405 11.30 -5.37 -0.87
N ASP A 406 11.06 -5.58 0.42
CA ASP A 406 10.15 -4.77 1.23
C ASP A 406 10.59 -3.29 1.22
N LEU A 407 11.88 -3.02 1.42
CA LEU A 407 12.42 -1.66 1.39
C LEU A 407 12.16 -0.95 0.06
N TRP A 408 12.40 -1.65 -1.07
CA TRP A 408 12.16 -1.07 -2.39
C TRP A 408 10.68 -0.80 -2.65
N TYR A 409 9.79 -1.75 -2.32
CA TYR A 409 8.34 -1.59 -2.52
C TYR A 409 7.76 -0.51 -1.62
N LEU A 410 8.17 -0.48 -0.36
CA LEU A 410 7.76 0.56 0.59
C LEU A 410 8.18 1.95 0.12
N GLY A 411 9.38 2.06 -0.46
CA GLY A 411 9.89 3.31 -0.97
C GLY A 411 9.18 3.79 -2.23
N ILE A 412 9.10 2.94 -3.26
CA ILE A 412 8.81 3.37 -4.64
C ILE A 412 7.33 3.72 -4.90
N TYR A 413 6.37 3.16 -4.16
CA TYR A 413 4.95 3.34 -4.44
C TYR A 413 4.28 4.33 -3.50
N ILE A 414 3.44 5.21 -4.05
CA ILE A 414 2.71 6.25 -3.32
C ILE A 414 1.74 5.66 -2.28
N ASP A 415 1.18 4.50 -2.56
CA ASP A 415 0.19 3.81 -1.74
C ASP A 415 0.79 2.75 -0.81
N ALA A 416 2.12 2.62 -0.77
CA ALA A 416 2.80 1.67 0.10
C ALA A 416 2.91 2.22 1.52
N PHE A 417 2.30 1.52 2.48
CA PHE A 417 2.42 1.66 3.92
C PHE A 417 2.78 0.29 4.46
N GLU A 418 3.52 0.19 5.54
CA GLU A 418 4.10 -1.09 6.02
C GLU A 418 3.04 -2.20 6.11
N TRP A 419 1.87 -1.93 6.69
CA TRP A 419 0.85 -2.95 6.90
C TRP A 419 0.30 -3.58 5.60
N VAL A 420 0.18 -2.80 4.52
CA VAL A 420 -0.32 -3.28 3.23
C VAL A 420 0.82 -3.72 2.32
N GLU A 421 1.99 -3.12 2.48
CA GLU A 421 3.16 -3.42 1.67
C GLU A 421 3.74 -4.78 2.05
N ILE A 422 4.18 -4.98 3.29
CA ILE A 422 4.88 -6.19 3.74
C ILE A 422 4.03 -7.47 3.54
N THR A 423 2.72 -7.40 3.73
CA THR A 423 1.82 -8.53 3.50
C THR A 423 1.68 -8.88 2.02
N ASN A 424 1.72 -7.88 1.13
CA ASN A 424 1.69 -8.10 -0.32
C ASN A 424 3.05 -8.51 -0.88
N THR A 425 4.16 -8.00 -0.35
CA THR A 425 5.50 -8.35 -0.82
C THR A 425 6.01 -9.63 -0.19
N ARG A 426 6.29 -9.63 1.11
CA ARG A 426 6.86 -10.80 1.82
C ARG A 426 5.95 -12.02 1.73
N GLY A 427 4.65 -11.84 1.93
CA GLY A 427 3.68 -12.95 1.87
C GLY A 427 3.28 -13.33 0.45
N MET A 428 2.61 -12.44 -0.29
CA MET A 428 2.05 -12.81 -1.60
C MET A 428 3.13 -12.90 -2.68
N SER A 429 4.00 -11.89 -2.81
CA SER A 429 4.96 -11.81 -3.90
C SER A 429 6.15 -12.76 -3.70
N GLN A 430 6.80 -12.70 -2.53
CA GLN A 430 8.02 -13.45 -2.25
C GLN A 430 7.76 -14.82 -1.62
N TYR A 431 6.51 -15.12 -1.21
CA TYR A 431 6.18 -16.39 -0.52
C TYR A 431 7.09 -16.66 0.69
N ALA A 432 7.62 -15.61 1.28
CA ALA A 432 8.58 -15.70 2.37
C ALA A 432 7.93 -16.18 3.68
N ASP A 433 6.60 -16.11 3.76
CA ASP A 433 5.76 -16.63 4.84
C ASP A 433 5.51 -18.15 4.78
N GLY A 434 6.04 -18.84 3.77
CA GLY A 434 5.84 -20.28 3.60
C GLY A 434 4.41 -20.70 3.28
N GLY A 435 3.52 -19.74 2.94
CA GLY A 435 2.18 -20.02 2.44
C GLY A 435 1.03 -19.67 3.38
N TRP A 436 1.20 -18.75 4.30
CA TRP A 436 0.11 -18.21 5.11
C TRP A 436 -0.89 -17.41 4.28
N ILE A 437 -0.39 -16.60 3.33
CA ILE A 437 -1.21 -15.74 2.46
C ILE A 437 -1.48 -16.43 1.11
N ALA A 438 -0.41 -16.90 0.45
CA ALA A 438 -0.49 -17.49 -0.88
C ALA A 438 -0.39 -19.02 -0.83
N THR A 439 -1.29 -19.73 -1.50
CA THR A 439 -1.30 -21.20 -1.49
C THR A 439 -0.19 -21.85 -2.31
N LYS A 440 0.54 -21.06 -3.10
CA LYS A 440 1.73 -21.42 -3.88
C LYS A 440 2.50 -20.15 -4.25
N PRO A 441 3.80 -20.22 -4.56
CA PRO A 441 4.55 -19.09 -5.11
C PRO A 441 3.95 -18.58 -6.43
N TYR A 442 3.89 -17.26 -6.59
CA TYR A 442 3.46 -16.60 -7.82
C TYR A 442 4.66 -16.40 -8.76
N VAL A 443 5.13 -17.49 -9.38
CA VAL A 443 6.24 -17.47 -10.33
C VAL A 443 5.75 -17.77 -11.74
N ALA A 444 6.33 -17.09 -12.72
CA ALA A 444 6.01 -17.25 -14.14
C ALA A 444 7.24 -17.05 -15.02
N SER A 445 7.26 -17.73 -16.17
CA SER A 445 8.23 -17.51 -17.24
C SER A 445 7.80 -16.36 -18.17
N ALA A 446 8.64 -16.03 -19.15
CA ALA A 446 8.34 -15.04 -20.19
C ALA A 446 7.02 -15.29 -20.93
N ASN A 447 6.54 -16.54 -20.94
CA ASN A 447 5.26 -16.86 -21.57
C ASN A 447 4.06 -16.11 -20.94
N TYR A 448 4.10 -15.88 -19.63
CA TYR A 448 3.08 -15.06 -18.97
C TYR A 448 3.15 -13.60 -19.44
N MET A 449 4.34 -13.00 -19.47
CA MET A 449 4.56 -11.63 -19.93
C MET A 449 4.05 -11.43 -21.37
N LYS A 450 4.37 -12.38 -22.27
CA LYS A 450 3.90 -12.37 -23.65
C LYS A 450 2.39 -12.52 -23.78
N LYS A 451 1.79 -13.36 -22.90
CA LYS A 451 0.35 -13.60 -22.92
C LYS A 451 -0.45 -12.39 -22.45
N MET A 452 0.00 -11.73 -21.38
CA MET A 452 -0.76 -10.68 -20.70
C MET A 452 -0.37 -9.26 -21.13
N GLY A 453 0.77 -9.10 -21.80
CA GLY A 453 1.29 -7.79 -22.19
C GLY A 453 1.88 -7.74 -23.60
N ASP A 454 2.51 -6.62 -23.91
CA ASP A 454 3.17 -6.32 -25.17
C ASP A 454 4.68 -6.06 -25.04
N TYR A 455 5.23 -6.14 -23.83
CA TYR A 455 6.64 -5.86 -23.52
C TYR A 455 7.64 -6.66 -24.35
N CYS A 456 7.34 -7.94 -24.64
CA CYS A 456 8.26 -8.85 -25.34
C CYS A 456 8.45 -8.50 -26.81
N GLN A 457 7.59 -7.66 -27.43
CA GLN A 457 7.66 -7.38 -28.88
C GLN A 457 8.95 -6.66 -29.29
N ASN A 458 9.50 -5.82 -28.41
CA ASN A 458 10.72 -5.04 -28.66
C ASN A 458 11.74 -5.21 -27.54
N CYS A 459 11.78 -6.40 -26.93
CA CYS A 459 12.74 -6.74 -25.89
C CYS A 459 14.08 -7.19 -26.51
N PHE A 460 15.19 -6.88 -25.84
CA PHE A 460 16.50 -7.39 -26.19
C PHE A 460 16.55 -8.92 -26.13
N TYR A 461 15.88 -9.52 -25.12
CA TYR A 461 15.89 -10.94 -24.87
C TYR A 461 14.79 -11.70 -25.64
N ASN A 462 15.12 -12.92 -26.09
CA ASN A 462 14.22 -13.81 -26.80
C ASN A 462 13.30 -14.57 -25.83
N GLU A 463 12.02 -14.29 -25.86
CA GLU A 463 11.02 -14.91 -24.99
C GLU A 463 10.72 -16.38 -25.30
N LYS A 464 11.16 -16.90 -26.46
CA LYS A 464 10.84 -18.27 -26.91
C LYS A 464 11.87 -19.30 -26.47
N THR A 465 13.11 -18.89 -26.26
CA THR A 465 14.23 -19.77 -25.91
C THR A 465 14.50 -19.78 -24.42
N LYS A 466 15.32 -20.74 -23.93
CA LYS A 466 15.58 -20.94 -22.49
C LYS A 466 17.06 -21.01 -22.14
N THR A 467 17.89 -21.40 -23.10
CA THR A 467 19.28 -21.83 -22.88
C THR A 467 20.30 -21.02 -23.66
N ASP A 468 19.84 -20.26 -24.68
CA ASP A 468 20.73 -19.44 -25.50
C ASP A 468 21.17 -18.19 -24.71
N SER A 469 22.26 -17.56 -25.10
CA SER A 469 22.81 -16.37 -24.43
C SER A 469 21.85 -15.16 -24.44
N ASP A 470 20.99 -15.07 -25.46
CA ASP A 470 19.94 -14.05 -25.60
C ASP A 470 18.57 -14.50 -25.07
N SER A 471 18.46 -15.70 -24.49
CA SER A 471 17.21 -16.18 -23.91
C SER A 471 16.73 -15.27 -22.77
N CYS A 472 15.41 -15.03 -22.72
CA CYS A 472 14.81 -14.26 -21.64
C CYS A 472 15.16 -14.87 -20.26
N PRO A 473 15.75 -14.09 -19.33
CA PRO A 473 16.15 -14.57 -18.00
C PRO A 473 15.02 -15.26 -17.24
N PHE A 474 13.78 -14.79 -17.35
CA PHE A 474 12.62 -15.43 -16.71
C PHE A 474 12.48 -16.92 -17.07
N ASN A 475 12.87 -17.34 -18.28
CA ASN A 475 12.66 -18.73 -18.72
C ASN A 475 13.60 -19.72 -18.01
N SER A 476 14.88 -19.41 -17.89
CA SER A 476 15.83 -20.26 -17.18
C SER A 476 15.65 -20.16 -15.67
N LEU A 477 15.45 -18.96 -15.14
CA LEU A 477 15.22 -18.72 -13.70
C LEU A 477 13.96 -19.44 -13.19
N TYR A 478 12.87 -19.49 -13.97
CA TYR A 478 11.65 -20.19 -13.62
C TYR A 478 11.88 -21.68 -13.33
N TRP A 479 12.58 -22.38 -14.20
CA TRP A 479 12.86 -23.80 -14.00
C TRP A 479 13.90 -24.03 -12.90
N ASN A 480 14.92 -23.18 -12.82
CA ASN A 480 15.91 -23.19 -11.76
C ASN A 480 15.29 -22.98 -10.38
N PHE A 481 14.29 -22.07 -10.25
CA PHE A 481 13.57 -21.84 -9.01
C PHE A 481 12.90 -23.14 -8.50
N PHE A 482 12.16 -23.85 -9.35
CA PHE A 482 11.53 -25.09 -8.97
C PHE A 482 12.53 -26.22 -8.68
N GLU A 483 13.66 -26.24 -9.37
CA GLU A 483 14.72 -27.19 -9.07
C GLU A 483 15.36 -26.92 -7.71
N ARG A 484 15.75 -25.69 -7.44
CA ARG A 484 16.37 -25.27 -6.16
C ARG A 484 15.47 -25.51 -4.94
N HIS A 485 14.18 -25.31 -5.09
CA HIS A 485 13.22 -25.38 -3.99
C HIS A 485 12.36 -26.65 -4.01
N ARG A 486 12.82 -27.70 -4.69
CA ARG A 486 12.08 -28.96 -4.80
C ARG A 486 11.75 -29.58 -3.44
N ASP A 487 12.67 -29.55 -2.50
CA ASP A 487 12.50 -30.14 -1.16
C ASP A 487 11.38 -29.44 -0.38
N LEU A 488 11.25 -28.12 -0.53
CA LEU A 488 10.23 -27.31 0.12
C LEU A 488 8.86 -27.36 -0.60
N LEU A 489 8.86 -27.38 -1.93
CA LEU A 489 7.67 -27.21 -2.75
C LEU A 489 7.15 -28.49 -3.41
N GLY A 490 7.94 -29.58 -3.43
CA GLY A 490 7.62 -30.81 -4.17
C GLY A 490 6.31 -31.47 -3.76
N ASN A 491 5.91 -31.31 -2.50
CA ASN A 491 4.66 -31.85 -1.95
C ASN A 491 3.45 -30.90 -2.14
N ASN A 492 3.62 -29.70 -2.70
CA ASN A 492 2.51 -28.81 -2.95
C ASN A 492 1.68 -29.30 -4.15
N PHE A 493 0.46 -29.75 -3.91
CA PHE A 493 -0.43 -30.33 -4.93
C PHE A 493 -0.72 -29.38 -6.11
N ARG A 494 -0.69 -28.05 -5.88
CA ARG A 494 -0.90 -27.04 -6.93
C ARG A 494 0.27 -26.96 -7.90
N LEU A 495 1.45 -27.46 -7.53
CA LEU A 495 2.68 -27.46 -8.32
C LEU A 495 2.96 -28.82 -8.99
N GLY A 496 2.14 -29.83 -8.77
CA GLY A 496 2.36 -31.18 -9.30
C GLY A 496 2.50 -31.24 -10.83
N MET A 497 1.82 -30.38 -11.59
CA MET A 497 1.96 -30.30 -13.04
C MET A 497 3.32 -29.73 -13.46
N VAL A 498 3.82 -28.73 -12.73
CA VAL A 498 5.13 -28.10 -13.00
C VAL A 498 6.23 -29.13 -12.81
N TYR A 499 6.25 -29.83 -11.67
CA TYR A 499 7.25 -30.86 -11.40
C TYR A 499 7.18 -32.02 -12.38
N ARG A 500 5.97 -32.50 -12.73
CA ARG A 500 5.84 -33.54 -13.79
C ARG A 500 6.39 -33.09 -15.13
N THR A 501 6.24 -31.81 -15.48
CA THR A 501 6.81 -31.27 -16.72
C THR A 501 8.33 -31.20 -16.64
N PHE A 502 8.87 -30.73 -15.52
CA PHE A 502 10.30 -30.66 -15.29
C PHE A 502 10.96 -32.07 -15.32
N ASP A 503 10.32 -33.06 -14.68
CA ASP A 503 10.84 -34.42 -14.60
C ASP A 503 10.95 -35.12 -15.97
N LYS A 504 10.07 -34.76 -16.91
CA LYS A 504 10.08 -35.25 -18.29
C LYS A 504 11.18 -34.65 -19.18
N MET A 505 11.87 -33.59 -18.74
CA MET A 505 12.98 -33.01 -19.49
C MET A 505 14.20 -33.93 -19.47
N SER A 506 14.95 -33.96 -20.58
CA SER A 506 16.21 -34.70 -20.62
C SER A 506 17.25 -34.10 -19.65
N ALA A 507 18.21 -34.91 -19.26
CA ALA A 507 19.30 -34.47 -18.38
C ALA A 507 20.12 -33.31 -19.01
N GLU A 508 20.36 -33.38 -20.31
CA GLU A 508 21.06 -32.35 -21.08
C GLU A 508 20.30 -31.01 -21.05
N ASN A 509 18.98 -31.06 -21.26
CA ASN A 509 18.16 -29.85 -21.24
C ASN A 509 18.11 -29.21 -19.82
N LYS A 510 17.97 -30.02 -18.77
CA LYS A 510 18.06 -29.56 -17.39
C LYS A 510 19.42 -28.91 -17.09
N ALA A 511 20.51 -29.53 -17.52
CA ALA A 511 21.85 -28.99 -17.34
C ALA A 511 22.06 -27.67 -18.07
N ALA A 512 21.58 -27.54 -19.31
CA ALA A 512 21.64 -26.30 -20.09
C ALA A 512 20.81 -25.17 -19.46
N ILE A 513 19.60 -25.46 -18.97
CA ILE A 513 18.76 -24.49 -18.25
C ILE A 513 19.47 -24.02 -16.98
N ARG A 514 20.06 -24.94 -16.20
CA ARG A 514 20.79 -24.60 -14.97
C ARG A 514 22.02 -23.74 -15.28
N ALA A 515 22.80 -24.07 -16.30
CA ALA A 515 23.95 -23.29 -16.72
C ALA A 515 23.55 -21.85 -17.10
N ARG A 516 22.49 -21.70 -17.89
CA ARG A 516 21.97 -20.36 -18.25
C ARG A 516 21.41 -19.59 -17.02
N ALA A 517 20.73 -20.27 -16.12
CA ALA A 517 20.23 -19.63 -14.91
C ALA A 517 21.37 -19.14 -13.99
N ASN A 518 22.43 -19.95 -13.85
CA ASN A 518 23.60 -19.55 -13.07
C ASN A 518 24.32 -18.36 -13.72
N ASP A 519 24.51 -18.36 -15.05
CA ASP A 519 25.07 -17.21 -15.77
C ASP A 519 24.25 -15.92 -15.54
N VAL A 520 22.91 -16.01 -15.53
CA VAL A 520 22.04 -14.89 -15.22
C VAL A 520 22.23 -14.43 -13.77
N LEU A 521 22.27 -15.35 -12.80
CA LEU A 521 22.41 -15.03 -11.37
C LEU A 521 23.79 -14.44 -11.03
N GLU A 522 24.84 -14.88 -11.69
CA GLU A 522 26.20 -14.34 -11.53
C GLU A 522 26.36 -12.96 -12.16
N ASN A 523 25.53 -12.61 -13.15
CA ASN A 523 25.60 -11.37 -13.92
C ASN A 523 24.34 -10.49 -13.78
N LEU A 524 23.66 -10.50 -12.63
CA LEU A 524 22.42 -9.76 -12.41
C LEU A 524 22.51 -8.26 -12.72
N GLU A 525 23.65 -7.64 -12.41
CA GLU A 525 23.88 -6.21 -12.65
C GLU A 525 24.02 -5.85 -14.15
N ALA A 526 24.26 -6.84 -15.02
CA ALA A 526 24.46 -6.62 -16.46
C ALA A 526 23.20 -6.89 -17.32
N LEU A 527 22.09 -7.26 -16.72
CA LEU A 527 20.83 -7.61 -17.42
C LEU A 527 20.17 -6.45 -18.17
#